data_68e0dace5431bfbb90ed9120b74b4d34
#
_entry.id   68e0dace5431bfbb90ed9120b74b4d34
#
_cell.length_a   1.000
_cell.length_b   1.000
_cell.length_c   1.000
_cell.angle_alpha   90.00
_cell.angle_beta   90.00
_cell.angle_gamma   90.00
#
_symmetry.space_group_name_H-M   'P 1'
#
loop_
_entity.id
_entity.type
_entity.pdbx_description
1 polymer ?
#
loop_
_entity_poly.entity_id
_entity_poly.type
_entity_poly.pdbx_seq_one_letter_code
_entity_poly.pdbx_strand_id
1 'polypeptide(L)' 'MTKFPTINLVKTGENITKLMKRNNIKVSDLQDIFGFEYPQAIYKWKRGECLPTVDNLIVLASVFNTTIDKILVTNY' A
#
# COMPACT_ATOMS: atom_id res chain seq x y z
N MET A 1 0.60 15.79 -27.28
CA MET A 1 1.04 15.99 -25.91
C MET A 1 1.43 14.66 -25.27
N THR A 2 2.60 14.61 -24.66
CA THR A 2 3.05 13.40 -23.98
C THR A 2 2.36 13.29 -22.63
N LYS A 3 1.88 12.09 -22.33
CA LYS A 3 1.27 11.84 -21.04
C LYS A 3 2.10 10.82 -20.29
N PHE A 4 2.34 11.12 -19.04
CA PHE A 4 3.04 10.20 -18.14
C PHE A 4 2.05 9.60 -17.15
N PRO A 5 2.27 8.35 -16.72
CA PRO A 5 1.42 7.77 -15.70
C PRO A 5 1.55 8.53 -14.39
N THR A 6 0.46 8.61 -13.67
CA THR A 6 0.43 9.16 -12.31
C THR A 6 -0.14 8.09 -11.38
N ILE A 7 0.12 8.23 -10.10
CA ILE A 7 -0.39 7.28 -9.12
C ILE A 7 -1.84 7.61 -8.79
N ASN A 8 -2.68 6.59 -8.82
CA ASN A 8 -4.06 6.70 -8.34
C ASN A 8 -4.07 6.31 -6.86
N LEU A 9 -4.16 7.30 -5.99
CA LEU A 9 -4.09 7.09 -4.54
C LEU A 9 -5.21 6.21 -4.01
N VAL A 10 -6.43 6.48 -4.43
CA VAL A 10 -7.60 5.74 -3.95
C VAL A 10 -7.53 4.29 -4.40
N LYS A 11 -7.25 4.05 -5.67
CA LYS A 11 -7.17 2.69 -6.18
C LYS A 11 -5.98 1.92 -5.62
N THR A 12 -4.88 2.61 -5.33
CA THR A 12 -3.73 2.00 -4.66
C THR A 12 -4.13 1.56 -3.25
N GLY A 13 -4.86 2.40 -2.52
CA GLY A 13 -5.36 2.06 -1.19
C GLY A 13 -6.30 0.86 -1.22
N GLU A 14 -7.18 0.81 -2.20
CA GLU A 14 -8.08 -0.34 -2.40
C GLU A 14 -7.27 -1.60 -2.69
N ASN A 15 -6.23 -1.48 -3.50
CA ASN A 15 -5.37 -2.61 -3.84
C ASN A 15 -4.59 -3.12 -2.62
N ILE A 16 -4.09 -2.22 -1.79
CA ILE A 16 -3.43 -2.61 -0.53
C ILE A 16 -4.41 -3.40 0.34
N THR A 17 -5.64 -2.91 0.48
CA THR A 17 -6.68 -3.59 1.24
C THR A 17 -6.96 -4.98 0.67
N LYS A 18 -7.03 -5.09 -0.64
CA LYS A 18 -7.27 -6.35 -1.34
C LYS A 18 -6.12 -7.34 -1.10
N LEU A 19 -4.88 -6.87 -1.17
CA LEU A 19 -3.70 -7.70 -0.94
C LEU A 19 -3.64 -8.15 0.52
N MET A 20 -4.03 -7.31 1.46
CA MET A 20 -4.12 -7.69 2.87
C MET A 20 -5.10 -8.84 3.05
N LYS A 21 -6.28 -8.74 2.47
CA LYS A 21 -7.28 -9.81 2.55
C LYS A 21 -6.78 -11.10 1.91
N ARG A 22 -6.19 -10.99 0.73
CA ARG A 22 -5.68 -12.16 0.00
C ARG A 22 -4.63 -12.91 0.81
N ASN A 23 -3.80 -12.19 1.54
CA ASN A 23 -2.71 -12.76 2.33
C ASN A 23 -3.10 -12.96 3.80
N ASN A 24 -4.35 -12.71 4.15
CA ASN A 24 -4.87 -12.86 5.51
C ASN A 24 -4.06 -12.04 6.52
N ILE A 25 -3.78 -10.78 6.14
CA ILE A 25 -3.00 -9.85 6.95
C ILE A 25 -3.91 -8.73 7.45
N LYS A 26 -3.87 -8.49 8.76
CA LYS A 26 -4.67 -7.46 9.40
C LYS A 26 -3.85 -6.20 9.59
N VAL A 27 -4.52 -5.08 9.87
CA VAL A 27 -3.86 -3.82 10.19
C VAL A 27 -2.90 -3.99 11.37
N SER A 28 -3.32 -4.74 12.40
CA SER A 28 -2.46 -4.99 13.56
C SER A 28 -1.19 -5.74 13.19
N ASP A 29 -1.27 -6.65 12.21
CA ASP A 29 -0.09 -7.38 11.74
C ASP A 29 0.90 -6.43 11.07
N LEU A 30 0.41 -5.52 10.22
CA LEU A 30 1.27 -4.52 9.58
C LEU A 30 1.85 -3.57 10.61
N GLN A 31 1.06 -3.18 11.60
CA GLN A 31 1.53 -2.32 12.68
C GLN A 31 2.73 -2.94 13.39
N ASP A 32 2.66 -4.23 13.67
CA ASP A 32 3.75 -4.98 14.31
C ASP A 32 4.97 -5.08 13.39
N ILE A 33 4.74 -5.40 12.12
CA ILE A 33 5.81 -5.54 11.13
C ILE A 33 6.61 -4.25 10.98
N PHE A 34 5.91 -3.10 10.93
CA PHE A 34 6.55 -1.80 10.76
C PHE A 34 7.04 -1.20 12.07
N GLY A 35 6.61 -1.75 13.21
CA GLY A 35 6.93 -1.17 14.51
C GLY A 35 6.23 0.15 14.76
N PHE A 36 5.06 0.33 14.17
CA PHE A 36 4.28 1.57 14.37
C PHE A 36 3.57 1.54 15.72
N GLU A 37 3.70 2.61 16.47
CA GLU A 37 3.00 2.73 17.75
C GLU A 37 1.49 2.83 17.53
N TYR A 38 1.08 3.49 16.42
CA TYR A 38 -0.33 3.68 16.07
C TYR A 38 -0.58 3.25 14.63
N PRO A 39 -1.81 2.83 14.30
CA PRO A 39 -2.13 2.32 12.96
C PRO A 39 -2.55 3.39 11.95
N GLN A 40 -2.49 4.68 12.31
CA GLN A 40 -3.02 5.77 11.47
C GLN A 40 -2.43 5.77 10.06
N ALA A 41 -1.12 5.58 9.93
CA ALA A 41 -0.48 5.59 8.62
C ALA A 41 -1.07 4.51 7.71
N ILE A 42 -1.31 3.32 8.25
CA ILE A 42 -1.85 2.19 7.48
C ILE A 42 -3.27 2.52 7.00
N TYR A 43 -4.09 3.10 7.87
CA TYR A 43 -5.44 3.51 7.49
C TYR A 43 -5.42 4.61 6.43
N LYS A 44 -4.48 5.54 6.51
CA LYS A 44 -4.32 6.59 5.50
C LYS A 44 -3.96 5.99 4.13
N TRP A 45 -3.10 4.97 4.11
CA TRP A 45 -2.80 4.26 2.86
C TRP A 45 -4.05 3.62 2.28
N LYS A 46 -4.82 2.93 3.12
CA LYS A 46 -6.03 2.23 2.70
C LYS A 46 -7.10 3.17 2.16
N ARG A 47 -7.20 4.37 2.73
CA ARG A 47 -8.18 5.38 2.30
C ARG A 47 -7.72 6.19 1.08
N GLY A 48 -6.47 6.02 0.69
CA GLY A 48 -5.93 6.80 -0.42
C GLY A 48 -5.59 8.24 -0.06
N GLU A 49 -5.31 8.51 1.21
CA GLU A 49 -4.92 9.85 1.66
C GLU A 49 -3.46 10.13 1.40
N CYS A 50 -2.62 9.10 1.48
CA CYS A 50 -1.20 9.21 1.18
C CYS A 50 -0.65 7.85 0.79
N LEU A 51 0.55 7.84 0.23
CA LEU A 51 1.24 6.60 -0.13
C LEU A 51 2.21 6.19 0.96
N PRO A 52 2.48 4.89 1.11
CA PRO A 52 3.63 4.46 1.89
C PRO A 52 4.91 5.02 1.28
N THR A 53 5.91 5.25 2.10
CA THR A 53 7.25 5.61 1.60
C THR A 53 7.82 4.43 0.80
N VAL A 54 8.87 4.70 0.02
CA VAL A 54 9.52 3.65 -0.79
C VAL A 54 10.00 2.52 0.10
N ASP A 55 10.58 2.83 1.24
CA ASP A 55 11.03 1.83 2.23
C ASP A 55 9.88 0.92 2.65
N ASN A 56 8.74 1.53 2.97
CA ASN A 56 7.57 0.80 3.42
C ASN A 56 6.95 -0.01 2.28
N LEU A 57 7.00 0.50 1.05
CA LEU A 57 6.53 -0.25 -0.12
C LEU A 57 7.35 -1.52 -0.34
N ILE A 58 8.67 -1.46 -0.12
CA ILE A 58 9.53 -2.64 -0.24
C ILE A 58 9.10 -3.70 0.77
N VAL A 59 8.83 -3.29 2.01
CA VAL A 59 8.37 -4.22 3.05
C VAL A 59 6.99 -4.80 2.69
N LEU A 60 6.07 -3.96 2.24
CA LEU A 60 4.74 -4.43 1.82
C LEU A 60 4.82 -5.43 0.67
N ALA A 61 5.68 -5.17 -0.31
CA ALA A 61 5.87 -6.09 -1.42
C ALA A 61 6.35 -7.46 -0.93
N SER A 62 7.25 -7.47 0.02
CA SER A 62 7.73 -8.70 0.62
C SER A 62 6.63 -9.42 1.39
N VAL A 63 5.89 -8.69 2.22
CA VAL A 63 4.82 -9.24 3.06
C VAL A 63 3.69 -9.81 2.20
N PHE A 64 3.34 -9.12 1.12
CA PHE A 64 2.27 -9.54 0.21
C PHE A 64 2.76 -10.52 -0.86
N ASN A 65 4.06 -10.84 -0.86
CA ASN A 65 4.67 -11.71 -1.86
C ASN A 65 4.38 -11.23 -3.29
N THR A 66 4.64 -9.95 -3.51
CA THR A 66 4.41 -9.29 -4.80
C THR A 66 5.53 -8.27 -5.06
N THR A 67 5.31 -7.37 -6.00
CA THR A 67 6.27 -6.32 -6.34
C THR A 67 5.63 -4.95 -6.13
N ILE A 68 6.46 -3.90 -6.02
CA ILE A 68 5.95 -2.55 -5.78
C ILE A 68 5.04 -2.09 -6.92
N ASP A 69 5.40 -2.41 -8.16
CA ASP A 69 4.61 -2.01 -9.32
C ASP A 69 3.24 -2.70 -9.37
N LYS A 70 3.09 -3.83 -8.67
CA LYS A 70 1.79 -4.50 -8.55
C LYS A 70 0.96 -3.97 -7.37
N ILE A 71 1.59 -3.27 -6.45
CA ILE A 71 0.88 -2.61 -5.34
C ILE A 71 0.31 -1.28 -5.82
N LEU A 72 1.12 -0.49 -6.51
CA LEU A 72 0.74 0.83 -6.99
C LEU A 72 -0.19 0.72 -8.20
N VAL A 73 -1.25 1.53 -8.19
CA VAL A 73 -2.17 1.62 -9.33
C VAL A 73 -1.96 2.98 -9.98
N THR A 74 -1.77 2.95 -11.29
CA THR A 74 -1.49 4.17 -12.05
C THR A 74 -2.68 4.58 -12.90
N ASN A 75 -2.72 5.87 -13.20
CA ASN A 75 -3.66 6.46 -14.16
C ASN A 75 -2.93 6.65 -15.49
N TYR A 76 -3.67 6.48 -16.57
CA TYR A 76 -3.21 6.81 -17.90
C TYR A 76 -4.22 7.73 -18.58
#